data_7ceee1600e4042ada1806c56edd9f997
#
_entry.id   7ceee1600e4042ada1806c56edd9f997
#
_cell.length_a   1.000
_cell.length_b   1.000
_cell.length_c   1.000
_cell.angle_alpha   90.00
_cell.angle_beta   90.00
_cell.angle_gamma   90.00
#
_symmetry.space_group_name_H-M   'P 1'
#
loop_
_entity.id
_entity.type
_entity.pdbx_description
1 polymer ?
#
loop_
_entity_poly.entity_id
_entity_poly.type
_entity_poly.pdbx_seq_one_letter_code
_entity_poly.pdbx_strand_id
1 'polypeptide(L)'
;MNASAATADLRSLIARGDDYAARGDPRAAMSFYQSALKQAQAGRIADPGIVPDLQRCQRFIQQAVETFRGALETAVEENKPEDPIGSLRVQHALDMLKGAREVFQQRPAVLYYPYLAQRQFFERQEFDWVPAFEAAAPAIREELLALVKDADFQPYVQNDPDRPVRDFGGLNENPNWTALYLWRDGKIVEENAKRCPRTMAALEKVPLSDIGGRTPAVLFSRLEPGAHIPPHSGMLNCRLICHLPLIVPAGCWLRVGNETREWDEGKLLIFDDSFEHEAMNPTGELRIILLFDIWRPEIGPEERSAISAIFDAIDQFQGLPDA
;
A
#
# COMPACT_ATOMS: atom_id res chain seq x y z
N MET A 1 28.28 -11.81 33.82
CA MET A 1 28.46 -13.27 33.54
C MET A 1 29.88 -13.48 33.04
N ASN A 2 30.56 -14.47 33.59
CA ASN A 2 31.98 -14.72 33.28
C ASN A 2 32.09 -15.30 31.86
N ALA A 3 33.03 -14.84 31.04
CA ALA A 3 33.18 -15.24 29.61
C ALA A 3 33.35 -16.78 29.45
N SER A 4 33.90 -17.47 30.41
CA SER A 4 34.01 -18.94 30.45
C SER A 4 32.65 -19.64 30.59
N ALA A 5 31.73 -19.09 31.40
CA ALA A 5 30.40 -19.66 31.57
C ALA A 5 29.53 -19.47 30.29
N ALA A 6 29.67 -18.33 29.61
CA ALA A 6 28.97 -18.07 28.36
C ALA A 6 29.40 -19.00 27.22
N THR A 7 30.71 -19.34 27.13
CA THR A 7 31.21 -20.28 26.14
C THR A 7 30.77 -21.73 26.44
N ALA A 8 30.70 -22.13 27.72
CA ALA A 8 30.18 -23.44 28.10
C ALA A 8 28.69 -23.60 27.75
N ASP A 9 27.91 -22.55 27.89
CA ASP A 9 26.48 -22.51 27.54
C ASP A 9 26.27 -22.60 26.01
N LEU A 10 27.09 -21.90 25.22
CA LEU A 10 27.11 -22.02 23.74
C LEU A 10 27.39 -23.45 23.27
N ARG A 11 28.41 -24.09 23.83
CA ARG A 11 28.76 -25.48 23.50
C ARG A 11 27.64 -26.45 23.86
N SER A 12 26.95 -26.22 24.99
CA SER A 12 25.79 -27.02 25.40
C SER A 12 24.62 -26.88 24.40
N LEU A 13 24.34 -25.68 23.95
CA LEU A 13 23.31 -25.46 22.91
C LEU A 13 23.63 -26.15 21.60
N ILE A 14 24.89 -26.04 21.14
CA ILE A 14 25.36 -26.70 19.92
C ILE A 14 25.25 -28.22 20.05
N ALA A 15 25.75 -28.80 21.13
CA ALA A 15 25.69 -30.24 21.38
C ALA A 15 24.25 -30.78 21.40
N ARG A 16 23.31 -30.04 21.99
CA ARG A 16 21.86 -30.40 21.94
C ARG A 16 21.29 -30.34 20.52
N GLY A 17 21.70 -29.33 19.75
CA GLY A 17 21.34 -29.27 18.33
C GLY A 17 21.88 -30.46 17.54
N ASP A 18 23.13 -30.86 17.78
CA ASP A 18 23.77 -32.02 17.14
C ASP A 18 23.03 -33.33 17.47
N ASP A 19 22.60 -33.49 18.72
CA ASP A 19 21.85 -34.66 19.18
C ASP A 19 20.46 -34.76 18.46
N TYR A 20 19.75 -33.66 18.30
CA TYR A 20 18.50 -33.64 17.54
C TYR A 20 18.68 -33.85 16.05
N ALA A 21 19.76 -33.28 15.48
CA ALA A 21 20.13 -33.51 14.07
C ALA A 21 20.39 -35.00 13.80
N ALA A 22 21.15 -35.66 14.69
CA ALA A 22 21.47 -37.08 14.61
C ALA A 22 20.20 -37.97 14.75
N ARG A 23 19.17 -37.54 15.44
CA ARG A 23 17.89 -38.22 15.56
C ARG A 23 16.94 -37.96 14.38
N GLY A 24 17.34 -37.16 13.42
CA GLY A 24 16.50 -36.81 12.27
C GLY A 24 15.39 -35.77 12.57
N ASP A 25 15.58 -34.96 13.62
CA ASP A 25 14.70 -33.84 13.94
C ASP A 25 15.36 -32.48 13.61
N PRO A 26 15.35 -32.06 12.35
CA PRO A 26 15.98 -30.83 11.91
C PRO A 26 15.34 -29.59 12.53
N ARG A 27 14.04 -29.65 12.87
CA ARG A 27 13.30 -28.51 13.47
C ARG A 27 13.81 -28.20 14.88
N ALA A 28 13.94 -29.21 15.70
CA ALA A 28 14.50 -29.06 17.04
C ALA A 28 15.99 -28.66 16.97
N ALA A 29 16.77 -29.27 16.08
CA ALA A 29 18.19 -28.93 15.85
C ALA A 29 18.34 -27.45 15.50
N MET A 30 17.56 -26.94 14.55
CA MET A 30 17.56 -25.53 14.15
C MET A 30 17.29 -24.58 15.32
N SER A 31 16.32 -24.91 16.19
CA SER A 31 15.98 -24.09 17.35
C SER A 31 17.16 -23.89 18.30
N PHE A 32 17.92 -24.97 18.57
CA PHE A 32 19.12 -24.90 19.40
C PHE A 32 20.27 -24.15 18.71
N TYR A 33 20.49 -24.39 17.42
CA TYR A 33 21.51 -23.68 16.66
C TYR A 33 21.23 -22.19 16.52
N GLN A 34 19.96 -21.80 16.30
CA GLN A 34 19.55 -20.39 16.29
C GLN A 34 19.79 -19.72 17.66
N SER A 35 19.48 -20.42 18.75
CA SER A 35 19.74 -19.93 20.09
C SER A 35 21.23 -19.73 20.34
N ALA A 36 22.07 -20.66 19.90
CA ALA A 36 23.53 -20.53 19.98
C ALA A 36 24.06 -19.34 19.17
N LEU A 37 23.60 -19.17 17.91
CA LEU A 37 23.99 -18.05 17.06
C LEU A 37 23.55 -16.70 17.64
N LYS A 38 22.31 -16.61 18.15
CA LYS A 38 21.79 -15.40 18.80
C LYS A 38 22.60 -15.00 20.02
N GLN A 39 22.96 -15.99 20.86
CA GLN A 39 23.77 -15.75 22.04
C GLN A 39 25.22 -15.35 21.67
N ALA A 40 25.80 -15.95 20.62
CA ALA A 40 27.12 -15.58 20.11
C ALA A 40 27.13 -14.13 19.56
N GLN A 41 26.08 -13.67 18.92
CA GLN A 41 25.93 -12.29 18.43
C GLN A 41 25.78 -11.27 19.57
N ALA A 42 25.08 -11.63 20.65
CA ALA A 42 24.83 -10.76 21.79
C ALA A 42 26.06 -10.60 22.71
N GLY A 43 27.01 -11.54 22.67
CA GLY A 43 28.22 -11.58 23.50
C GLY A 43 29.53 -11.51 22.68
N ARG A 44 30.62 -11.03 23.31
CA ARG A 44 31.95 -11.23 22.70
C ARG A 44 32.29 -12.71 22.79
N ILE A 45 32.58 -13.35 21.64
CA ILE A 45 33.05 -14.73 21.58
C ILE A 45 34.41 -14.77 22.26
N ALA A 46 34.48 -15.40 23.45
CA ALA A 46 35.71 -15.48 24.24
C ALA A 46 36.68 -16.57 23.75
N ASP A 47 36.15 -17.56 23.01
CA ASP A 47 36.93 -18.71 22.49
C ASP A 47 36.82 -18.75 20.96
N PRO A 48 37.88 -18.37 20.23
CA PRO A 48 37.91 -18.47 18.76
C PRO A 48 37.65 -19.87 18.22
N GLY A 49 37.93 -20.91 19.03
CA GLY A 49 37.74 -22.31 18.64
C GLY A 49 36.28 -22.72 18.42
N ILE A 50 35.32 -21.93 18.87
CA ILE A 50 33.87 -22.19 18.65
C ILE A 50 33.37 -21.70 17.28
N VAL A 51 34.11 -20.82 16.61
CA VAL A 51 33.68 -20.19 15.34
C VAL A 51 33.36 -21.22 14.25
N PRO A 52 34.17 -22.29 14.03
CA PRO A 52 33.83 -23.33 13.05
C PRO A 52 32.53 -24.04 13.35
N ASP A 53 32.19 -24.27 14.63
CA ASP A 53 30.94 -24.88 15.05
C ASP A 53 29.74 -23.96 14.78
N LEU A 54 29.86 -22.69 15.06
CA LEU A 54 28.83 -21.71 14.73
C LEU A 54 28.59 -21.60 13.21
N GLN A 55 29.64 -21.62 12.40
CA GLN A 55 29.55 -21.67 10.95
C GLN A 55 28.87 -22.95 10.45
N ARG A 56 29.15 -24.10 11.08
CA ARG A 56 28.47 -25.37 10.79
C ARG A 56 26.99 -25.28 11.13
N CYS A 57 26.62 -24.73 12.29
CA CYS A 57 25.22 -24.50 12.68
C CYS A 57 24.52 -23.61 11.67
N GLN A 58 25.15 -22.53 11.22
CA GLN A 58 24.58 -21.63 10.23
C GLN A 58 24.35 -22.32 8.89
N ARG A 59 25.28 -23.12 8.40
CA ARG A 59 25.11 -23.93 7.17
C ARG A 59 23.97 -24.93 7.31
N PHE A 60 23.88 -25.62 8.46
CA PHE A 60 22.76 -26.54 8.71
C PHE A 60 21.40 -25.85 8.63
N ILE A 61 21.27 -24.69 9.28
CA ILE A 61 20.03 -23.89 9.24
C ILE A 61 19.70 -23.49 7.80
N GLN A 62 20.68 -22.97 7.05
CA GLN A 62 20.48 -22.57 5.65
C GLN A 62 19.99 -23.77 4.81
N GLN A 63 20.63 -24.91 4.92
CA GLN A 63 20.24 -26.11 4.18
C GLN A 63 18.84 -26.61 4.58
N ALA A 64 18.52 -26.61 5.86
CA ALA A 64 17.19 -27.01 6.34
C ALA A 64 16.08 -26.05 5.84
N VAL A 65 16.35 -24.73 5.83
CA VAL A 65 15.42 -23.72 5.28
C VAL A 65 15.22 -23.92 3.77
N GLU A 66 16.29 -24.16 3.01
CA GLU A 66 16.17 -24.43 1.57
C GLU A 66 15.39 -25.72 1.28
N THR A 67 15.65 -26.79 2.04
CA THR A 67 14.88 -28.05 1.93
C THR A 67 13.41 -27.82 2.23
N PHE A 68 13.09 -27.07 3.28
CA PHE A 68 11.72 -26.73 3.65
C PHE A 68 11.03 -25.89 2.56
N ARG A 69 11.71 -24.87 2.02
CA ARG A 69 11.20 -24.04 0.91
C ARG A 69 10.88 -24.87 -0.32
N GLY A 70 11.80 -25.78 -0.72
CA GLY A 70 11.57 -26.69 -1.84
C GLY A 70 10.37 -27.61 -1.62
N ALA A 71 10.20 -28.14 -0.40
CA ALA A 71 9.06 -28.97 -0.06
C ALA A 71 7.72 -28.20 -0.15
N LEU A 72 7.70 -26.93 0.30
CA LEU A 72 6.52 -26.07 0.16
C LEU A 72 6.18 -25.78 -1.32
N GLU A 73 7.18 -25.48 -2.13
CA GLU A 73 7.00 -25.22 -3.57
C GLU A 73 6.44 -26.46 -4.30
N THR A 74 7.00 -27.64 -4.01
CA THR A 74 6.51 -28.89 -4.57
C THR A 74 5.06 -29.14 -4.16
N ALA A 75 4.73 -28.98 -2.87
CA ALA A 75 3.37 -29.21 -2.37
C ALA A 75 2.33 -28.25 -3.01
N VAL A 76 2.73 -26.99 -3.24
CA VAL A 76 1.86 -26.01 -3.91
C VAL A 76 1.68 -26.35 -5.39
N GLU A 77 2.74 -26.72 -6.10
CA GLU A 77 2.65 -27.03 -7.53
C GLU A 77 1.79 -28.29 -7.78
N GLU A 78 1.91 -29.32 -6.92
CA GLU A 78 1.10 -30.55 -6.99
C GLU A 78 -0.39 -30.32 -6.69
N ASN A 79 -0.72 -29.24 -5.97
CA ASN A 79 -2.08 -28.93 -5.52
C ASN A 79 -2.57 -27.55 -5.99
N LYS A 80 -2.01 -27.02 -7.06
CA LYS A 80 -2.32 -25.70 -7.58
C LYS A 80 -3.79 -25.60 -8.01
N PRO A 81 -4.54 -24.58 -7.52
CA PRO A 81 -5.90 -24.33 -7.98
C PRO A 81 -5.97 -24.04 -9.49
N GLU A 82 -7.00 -24.55 -10.16
CA GLU A 82 -7.24 -24.26 -11.58
C GLU A 82 -7.73 -22.82 -11.79
N ASP A 83 -8.48 -22.28 -10.83
CA ASP A 83 -8.96 -20.91 -10.94
C ASP A 83 -7.82 -19.90 -10.69
N PRO A 84 -7.72 -18.82 -11.51
CA PRO A 84 -6.60 -17.87 -11.42
C PRO A 84 -6.51 -17.14 -10.08
N ILE A 85 -7.65 -16.83 -9.46
CA ILE A 85 -7.68 -16.10 -8.18
C ILE A 85 -7.22 -17.02 -7.03
N GLY A 86 -7.69 -18.27 -7.01
CA GLY A 86 -7.25 -19.26 -6.03
C GLY A 86 -5.75 -19.55 -6.17
N SER A 87 -5.26 -19.71 -7.39
CA SER A 87 -3.84 -19.90 -7.69
C SER A 87 -3.00 -18.71 -7.16
N LEU A 88 -3.44 -17.46 -7.42
CA LEU A 88 -2.78 -16.26 -6.94
C LEU A 88 -2.76 -16.20 -5.40
N ARG A 89 -3.87 -16.51 -4.73
CA ARG A 89 -3.94 -16.52 -3.25
C ARG A 89 -2.97 -17.53 -2.64
N VAL A 90 -2.90 -18.74 -3.20
CA VAL A 90 -1.98 -19.77 -2.73
C VAL A 90 -0.53 -19.36 -2.95
N GLN A 91 -0.20 -18.77 -4.11
CA GLN A 91 1.14 -18.27 -4.38
C GLN A 91 1.54 -17.16 -3.40
N HIS A 92 0.66 -16.18 -3.16
CA HIS A 92 0.95 -15.12 -2.19
C HIS A 92 1.10 -15.65 -0.76
N ALA A 93 0.29 -16.64 -0.36
CA ALA A 93 0.45 -17.28 0.95
C ALA A 93 1.81 -17.99 1.07
N LEU A 94 2.24 -18.68 0.02
CA LEU A 94 3.57 -19.30 -0.04
C LEU A 94 4.69 -18.26 0.06
N ASP A 95 4.58 -17.15 -0.67
CA ASP A 95 5.55 -16.06 -0.62
C ASP A 95 5.66 -15.42 0.78
N MET A 96 4.52 -15.27 1.46
CA MET A 96 4.48 -14.80 2.85
C MET A 96 5.14 -15.79 3.82
N LEU A 97 4.87 -17.09 3.67
CA LEU A 97 5.51 -18.15 4.47
C LEU A 97 7.02 -18.21 4.26
N LYS A 98 7.48 -17.92 3.04
CA LYS A 98 8.91 -17.87 2.69
C LYS A 98 9.58 -16.57 3.13
N GLY A 99 8.82 -15.58 3.60
CA GLY A 99 9.33 -14.23 3.93
C GLY A 99 9.69 -13.40 2.71
N ALA A 100 9.25 -13.80 1.51
CA ALA A 100 9.43 -13.04 0.27
C ALA A 100 8.40 -11.92 0.10
N ARG A 101 7.32 -11.95 0.90
CA ARG A 101 6.21 -11.00 0.87
C ARG A 101 5.81 -10.64 2.30
N GLU A 102 5.61 -9.36 2.57
CA GLU A 102 5.09 -8.88 3.87
C GLU A 102 3.57 -8.97 3.93
N VAL A 103 3.00 -8.98 5.13
CA VAL A 103 1.56 -8.89 5.33
C VAL A 103 1.18 -7.42 5.47
N PHE A 104 0.50 -6.88 4.46
CA PHE A 104 -0.11 -5.56 4.52
C PHE A 104 -1.58 -5.66 4.89
N GLN A 105 -2.05 -4.71 5.70
CA GLN A 105 -3.44 -4.59 6.13
C GLN A 105 -3.92 -3.16 5.94
N GLN A 106 -5.23 -2.99 5.81
CA GLN A 106 -5.87 -1.68 5.87
C GLN A 106 -5.53 -0.98 7.18
N ARG A 107 -5.00 0.23 7.11
CA ARG A 107 -4.67 1.09 8.27
C ARG A 107 -5.09 2.53 8.00
N PRO A 108 -6.41 2.79 7.82
CA PRO A 108 -6.87 4.15 7.58
C PRO A 108 -6.59 5.04 8.78
N ALA A 109 -6.24 6.31 8.51
CA ALA A 109 -5.85 7.24 9.56
C ALA A 109 -7.03 7.78 10.39
N VAL A 110 -8.27 7.71 9.87
CA VAL A 110 -9.45 8.32 10.53
C VAL A 110 -10.54 7.30 10.84
N LEU A 111 -11.08 6.58 9.85
CA LEU A 111 -12.14 5.61 10.07
C LEU A 111 -11.77 4.25 9.49
N TYR A 112 -11.67 3.26 10.36
CA TYR A 112 -11.63 1.85 9.98
C TYR A 112 -13.05 1.27 10.01
N TYR A 113 -13.62 0.97 8.84
CA TYR A 113 -14.89 0.29 8.70
C TYR A 113 -14.65 -1.23 8.68
N PRO A 114 -15.18 -2.00 9.65
CA PRO A 114 -14.81 -3.40 9.83
C PRO A 114 -15.41 -4.33 8.76
N TYR A 115 -14.85 -5.53 8.66
CA TYR A 115 -15.32 -6.66 7.83
C TYR A 115 -15.26 -6.44 6.32
N LEU A 116 -14.60 -5.40 5.84
CA LEU A 116 -14.33 -5.23 4.41
C LEU A 116 -13.18 -6.12 3.95
N ALA A 117 -13.23 -6.53 2.68
CA ALA A 117 -12.19 -7.36 2.11
C ALA A 117 -10.82 -6.67 2.15
N GLN A 118 -9.78 -7.39 2.62
CA GLN A 118 -8.38 -6.94 2.61
C GLN A 118 -7.82 -7.08 1.18
N ARG A 119 -8.12 -6.11 0.32
CA ARG A 119 -7.80 -6.16 -1.10
C ARG A 119 -7.17 -4.84 -1.54
N GLN A 120 -5.98 -4.91 -2.15
CA GLN A 120 -5.16 -3.75 -2.52
C GLN A 120 -5.67 -3.07 -3.79
N PHE A 121 -5.85 -3.84 -4.87
CA PHE A 121 -6.39 -3.36 -6.15
C PHE A 121 -7.71 -4.04 -6.49
N PHE A 122 -8.54 -3.32 -7.19
CA PHE A 122 -9.81 -3.79 -7.75
C PHE A 122 -9.72 -3.77 -9.27
N GLU A 123 -10.23 -4.82 -9.93
CA GLU A 123 -10.14 -4.91 -11.37
C GLU A 123 -11.23 -4.07 -12.05
N ARG A 124 -10.88 -3.41 -13.13
CA ARG A 124 -11.76 -2.51 -13.88
C ARG A 124 -13.07 -3.19 -14.33
N GLN A 125 -13.00 -4.47 -14.63
CA GLN A 125 -14.13 -5.30 -15.07
C GLN A 125 -15.18 -5.55 -13.98
N GLU A 126 -14.89 -5.24 -12.75
CA GLU A 126 -15.82 -5.35 -11.62
C GLU A 126 -16.80 -4.15 -11.55
N PHE A 127 -16.61 -3.14 -12.38
CA PHE A 127 -17.37 -1.90 -12.36
C PHE A 127 -17.99 -1.58 -13.71
N ASP A 128 -19.29 -1.68 -13.82
CA ASP A 128 -20.06 -1.48 -15.08
C ASP A 128 -19.91 -0.07 -15.68
N TRP A 129 -19.61 0.92 -14.86
CA TRP A 129 -19.44 2.31 -15.30
C TRP A 129 -18.06 2.59 -15.93
N VAL A 130 -17.06 1.78 -15.67
CA VAL A 130 -15.65 1.98 -16.09
C VAL A 130 -15.49 2.09 -17.59
N PRO A 131 -16.06 1.21 -18.45
CA PRO A 131 -15.87 1.33 -19.88
C PRO A 131 -16.34 2.68 -20.46
N ALA A 132 -17.47 3.19 -19.97
CA ALA A 132 -18.00 4.48 -20.42
C ALA A 132 -17.15 5.66 -19.94
N PHE A 133 -16.61 5.58 -18.72
CA PHE A 133 -15.72 6.59 -18.17
C PHE A 133 -14.37 6.63 -18.90
N GLU A 134 -13.75 5.47 -19.14
CA GLU A 134 -12.50 5.37 -19.92
C GLU A 134 -12.66 5.89 -21.36
N ALA A 135 -13.82 5.70 -21.97
CA ALA A 135 -14.11 6.25 -23.29
C ALA A 135 -14.11 7.80 -23.33
N ALA A 136 -14.32 8.45 -22.18
CA ALA A 136 -14.24 9.90 -22.06
C ALA A 136 -12.79 10.41 -21.85
N ALA A 137 -11.82 9.55 -21.61
CA ALA A 137 -10.44 9.93 -21.30
C ALA A 137 -9.81 10.90 -22.33
N PRO A 138 -9.98 10.72 -23.66
CA PRO A 138 -9.45 11.69 -24.62
C PRO A 138 -10.04 13.10 -24.44
N ALA A 139 -11.35 13.21 -24.16
CA ALA A 139 -12.00 14.47 -23.94
C ALA A 139 -11.56 15.16 -22.64
N ILE A 140 -11.39 14.35 -21.56
CA ILE A 140 -10.87 14.81 -20.26
C ILE A 140 -9.43 15.30 -20.44
N ARG A 141 -8.61 14.58 -21.21
CA ARG A 141 -7.23 14.97 -21.51
C ARG A 141 -7.14 16.30 -22.27
N GLU A 142 -8.04 16.55 -23.23
CA GLU A 142 -8.09 17.83 -23.95
C GLU A 142 -8.42 19.00 -23.00
N GLU A 143 -9.37 18.84 -22.07
CA GLU A 143 -9.70 19.84 -21.05
C GLU A 143 -8.50 20.10 -20.13
N LEU A 144 -7.83 19.04 -19.66
CA LEU A 144 -6.61 19.15 -18.86
C LEU A 144 -5.53 19.95 -19.60
N LEU A 145 -5.26 19.63 -20.87
CA LEU A 145 -4.22 20.32 -21.67
C LEU A 145 -4.53 21.81 -21.89
N ALA A 146 -5.80 22.19 -21.93
CA ALA A 146 -6.22 23.58 -21.97
C ALA A 146 -6.00 24.28 -20.62
N LEU A 147 -6.17 23.55 -19.50
CA LEU A 147 -5.99 24.06 -18.14
C LEU A 147 -4.51 24.20 -17.75
N VAL A 148 -3.67 23.23 -18.07
CA VAL A 148 -2.27 23.15 -17.60
C VAL A 148 -1.45 24.40 -17.90
N LYS A 149 -1.80 25.15 -18.93
CA LYS A 149 -1.09 26.37 -19.34
C LYS A 149 -1.28 27.54 -18.40
N ASP A 150 -2.47 27.64 -17.76
CA ASP A 150 -2.91 28.82 -17.03
C ASP A 150 -3.40 28.48 -15.62
N ALA A 151 -3.49 27.20 -15.26
CA ALA A 151 -4.05 26.78 -13.98
C ALA A 151 -3.02 26.83 -12.86
N ASP A 152 -3.46 27.29 -11.72
CA ASP A 152 -2.68 27.35 -10.49
C ASP A 152 -2.79 26.01 -9.74
N PHE A 153 -1.85 25.10 -10.00
CA PHE A 153 -1.71 23.86 -9.26
C PHE A 153 -1.09 24.13 -7.90
N GLN A 154 -1.82 23.84 -6.84
CA GLN A 154 -1.38 24.02 -5.46
C GLN A 154 -0.77 22.73 -4.89
N PRO A 155 0.13 22.79 -3.88
CA PRO A 155 0.58 21.59 -3.18
C PRO A 155 -0.60 20.71 -2.76
N TYR A 156 -0.48 19.39 -2.96
CA TYR A 156 -1.57 18.46 -2.63
C TYR A 156 -1.86 18.45 -1.13
N VAL A 157 -0.81 18.41 -0.29
CA VAL A 157 -0.93 18.53 1.16
C VAL A 157 -0.58 19.96 1.55
N GLN A 158 -1.59 20.71 1.99
CA GLN A 158 -1.45 22.08 2.47
C GLN A 158 -1.52 22.12 3.99
N ASN A 159 -0.73 23.02 4.59
CA ASN A 159 -0.84 23.29 6.01
C ASN A 159 -2.07 24.16 6.28
N ASP A 160 -2.83 23.80 7.30
CA ASP A 160 -3.91 24.65 7.80
C ASP A 160 -3.26 25.78 8.64
N PRO A 161 -3.43 27.07 8.27
CA PRO A 161 -2.81 28.17 9.01
C PRO A 161 -3.35 28.31 10.45
N ASP A 162 -4.54 27.78 10.72
CA ASP A 162 -5.21 27.86 12.03
C ASP A 162 -4.93 26.65 12.92
N ARG A 163 -4.11 25.69 12.47
CA ARG A 163 -3.78 24.45 13.20
C ARG A 163 -2.28 24.20 13.28
N PRO A 164 -1.80 23.50 14.31
CA PRO A 164 -0.42 23.03 14.36
C PRO A 164 -0.07 22.19 13.13
N VAL A 165 1.09 22.45 12.54
CA VAL A 165 1.59 21.68 11.39
C VAL A 165 1.78 20.22 11.82
N ARG A 166 1.09 19.31 11.13
CA ARG A 166 1.33 17.88 11.24
C ARG A 166 2.36 17.47 10.18
N ASP A 167 3.33 16.66 10.57
CA ASP A 167 4.31 16.12 9.62
C ASP A 167 3.69 14.93 8.86
N PHE A 168 3.52 15.09 7.56
CA PHE A 168 3.08 14.04 6.65
C PHE A 168 4.26 13.42 5.87
N GLY A 169 5.41 13.24 6.51
CA GLY A 169 6.55 12.56 5.92
C GLY A 169 7.20 13.29 4.74
N GLY A 170 7.23 14.62 4.79
CA GLY A 170 7.78 15.47 3.72
C GLY A 170 6.82 15.75 2.57
N LEU A 171 5.52 15.43 2.74
CA LEU A 171 4.48 15.72 1.76
C LEU A 171 3.91 17.13 1.89
N ASN A 172 4.09 17.78 3.06
CA ASN A 172 3.58 19.12 3.32
C ASN A 172 4.20 20.16 2.39
N GLU A 173 3.33 20.98 1.77
CA GLU A 173 3.72 22.08 0.87
C GLU A 173 4.73 21.64 -0.23
N ASN A 174 4.67 20.37 -0.63
CA ASN A 174 5.62 19.82 -1.59
C ASN A 174 5.29 20.29 -3.02
N PRO A 175 6.14 21.12 -3.64
CA PRO A 175 5.88 21.64 -4.99
C PRO A 175 5.99 20.59 -6.07
N ASN A 176 6.59 19.43 -5.78
CA ASN A 176 6.74 18.33 -6.73
C ASN A 176 5.51 17.44 -6.81
N TRP A 177 4.56 17.60 -5.88
CA TRP A 177 3.26 16.94 -5.91
C TRP A 177 2.15 17.97 -5.70
N THR A 178 1.47 18.32 -6.78
CA THR A 178 0.46 19.39 -6.79
C THR A 178 -0.88 18.91 -7.33
N ALA A 179 -1.93 19.64 -7.01
CA ALA A 179 -3.31 19.32 -7.36
C ALA A 179 -4.06 20.53 -7.90
N LEU A 180 -4.97 20.27 -8.86
CA LEU A 180 -6.00 21.19 -9.29
C LEU A 180 -7.36 20.55 -9.05
N TYR A 181 -8.09 21.03 -8.06
CA TYR A 181 -9.35 20.45 -7.62
C TYR A 181 -10.52 20.87 -8.52
N LEU A 182 -11.35 19.89 -8.92
CA LEU A 182 -12.70 20.09 -9.48
C LEU A 182 -13.77 19.93 -8.38
N TRP A 183 -13.53 19.01 -7.41
CA TRP A 183 -14.23 18.87 -6.15
C TRP A 183 -13.24 18.79 -5.01
N ARG A 184 -13.51 19.52 -3.94
CA ARG A 184 -12.69 19.49 -2.73
C ARG A 184 -13.61 19.42 -1.51
N ASP A 185 -13.34 18.48 -0.62
CA ASP A 185 -14.10 18.29 0.63
C ASP A 185 -15.62 18.22 0.40
N GLY A 186 -16.05 17.44 -0.59
CA GLY A 186 -17.45 17.28 -0.96
C GLY A 186 -18.09 18.46 -1.69
N LYS A 187 -17.33 19.51 -2.03
CA LYS A 187 -17.84 20.72 -2.68
C LYS A 187 -17.21 20.93 -4.05
N ILE A 188 -18.04 21.31 -5.02
CA ILE A 188 -17.57 21.67 -6.35
C ILE A 188 -16.74 22.96 -6.27
N VAL A 189 -15.55 22.94 -6.89
CA VAL A 189 -14.75 24.13 -7.13
C VAL A 189 -15.20 24.74 -8.44
N GLU A 190 -16.21 25.62 -8.38
CA GLU A 190 -16.96 26.16 -9.51
C GLU A 190 -16.08 26.76 -10.61
N GLU A 191 -15.02 27.47 -10.23
CA GLU A 191 -14.08 28.09 -11.19
C GLU A 191 -13.40 27.07 -12.08
N ASN A 192 -12.93 25.95 -11.51
CA ASN A 192 -12.26 24.89 -12.24
C ASN A 192 -13.26 23.97 -12.96
N ALA A 193 -14.35 23.60 -12.28
CA ALA A 193 -15.38 22.72 -12.82
C ALA A 193 -16.01 23.27 -14.12
N LYS A 194 -16.27 24.58 -14.19
CA LYS A 194 -16.80 25.24 -15.41
C LYS A 194 -15.84 25.15 -16.61
N ARG A 195 -14.56 24.98 -16.36
CA ARG A 195 -13.54 24.81 -17.43
C ARG A 195 -13.39 23.35 -17.89
N CYS A 196 -14.05 22.40 -17.17
CA CYS A 196 -13.98 20.96 -17.44
C CYS A 196 -15.38 20.32 -17.58
N PRO A 197 -16.26 20.85 -18.45
CA PRO A 197 -17.65 20.39 -18.53
C PRO A 197 -17.78 18.92 -18.99
N ARG A 198 -16.87 18.41 -19.82
CA ARG A 198 -16.87 17.01 -20.27
C ARG A 198 -16.40 16.06 -19.17
N THR A 199 -15.42 16.49 -18.36
CA THR A 199 -14.96 15.76 -17.19
C THR A 199 -16.11 15.67 -16.17
N MET A 200 -16.79 16.79 -15.89
CA MET A 200 -17.92 16.82 -14.97
C MET A 200 -19.07 15.92 -15.44
N ALA A 201 -19.43 15.97 -16.73
CA ALA A 201 -20.45 15.11 -17.31
C ALA A 201 -20.10 13.61 -17.25
N ALA A 202 -18.82 13.26 -17.42
CA ALA A 202 -18.36 11.87 -17.26
C ALA A 202 -18.51 11.37 -15.82
N LEU A 203 -18.26 12.23 -14.84
CA LEU A 203 -18.36 11.91 -13.41
C LEU A 203 -19.79 11.73 -12.90
N GLU A 204 -20.81 12.27 -13.57
CA GLU A 204 -22.22 12.11 -13.18
C GLU A 204 -22.69 10.65 -13.09
N LYS A 205 -22.04 9.74 -13.83
CA LYS A 205 -22.35 8.29 -13.85
C LYS A 205 -21.47 7.46 -12.93
N VAL A 206 -20.53 8.09 -12.26
CA VAL A 206 -19.60 7.43 -11.35
C VAL A 206 -20.19 7.42 -9.94
N PRO A 207 -20.14 6.29 -9.19
CA PRO A 207 -20.61 6.22 -7.82
C PRO A 207 -19.65 6.90 -6.85
N LEU A 208 -19.45 8.22 -7.02
CA LEU A 208 -18.57 9.00 -6.16
C LEU A 208 -18.93 8.81 -4.69
N SER A 209 -17.94 8.75 -3.82
CA SER A 209 -18.20 8.71 -2.39
C SER A 209 -18.70 10.09 -1.94
N ASP A 210 -19.82 10.11 -1.21
CA ASP A 210 -20.39 11.32 -0.64
C ASP A 210 -20.42 11.19 0.87
N ILE A 211 -19.35 11.65 1.51
CA ILE A 211 -19.21 11.68 2.96
C ILE A 211 -19.06 13.13 3.37
N GLY A 212 -20.05 13.66 4.05
CA GLY A 212 -20.19 15.08 4.38
C GLY A 212 -18.88 15.74 4.84
N GLY A 213 -18.48 16.82 4.20
CA GLY A 213 -17.29 17.59 4.51
C GLY A 213 -15.94 16.90 4.23
N ARG A 214 -15.94 15.68 3.65
CA ARG A 214 -14.72 14.89 3.40
C ARG A 214 -14.54 14.50 1.94
N THR A 215 -15.61 14.00 1.31
CA THR A 215 -15.60 13.49 -0.06
C THR A 215 -16.87 13.92 -0.80
N PRO A 216 -16.94 13.87 -2.14
CA PRO A 216 -15.86 13.43 -3.01
C PRO A 216 -14.70 14.44 -3.12
N ALA A 217 -13.51 13.92 -3.37
CA ALA A 217 -12.39 14.67 -3.92
C ALA A 217 -12.24 14.29 -5.39
N VAL A 218 -12.22 15.27 -6.29
CA VAL A 218 -11.91 15.08 -7.71
C VAL A 218 -10.89 16.12 -8.12
N LEU A 219 -9.74 15.66 -8.62
CA LEU A 219 -8.63 16.56 -8.91
C LEU A 219 -7.71 16.04 -10.01
N PHE A 220 -7.07 16.93 -10.71
CA PHE A 220 -5.88 16.58 -11.49
C PHE A 220 -4.68 16.59 -10.56
N SER A 221 -4.07 15.41 -10.38
CA SER A 221 -2.86 15.22 -9.58
C SER A 221 -1.64 15.26 -10.48
N ARG A 222 -0.74 16.20 -10.22
CA ARG A 222 0.48 16.44 -10.98
C ARG A 222 1.68 16.02 -10.15
N LEU A 223 2.57 15.21 -10.74
CA LEU A 223 3.81 14.75 -10.15
C LEU A 223 4.98 15.10 -11.06
N GLU A 224 5.90 15.91 -10.56
CA GLU A 224 7.05 16.40 -11.29
C GLU A 224 8.04 15.30 -11.70
N PRO A 225 8.91 15.55 -12.69
CA PRO A 225 10.00 14.65 -13.05
C PRO A 225 10.87 14.26 -11.86
N GLY A 226 11.15 12.96 -11.72
CA GLY A 226 11.97 12.42 -10.62
C GLY A 226 11.29 12.44 -9.24
N ALA A 227 10.03 12.86 -9.13
CA ALA A 227 9.36 13.01 -7.85
C ALA A 227 8.80 11.69 -7.31
N HIS A 228 8.91 11.50 -6.00
CA HIS A 228 8.42 10.37 -5.25
C HIS A 228 7.41 10.83 -4.20
N ILE A 229 6.23 10.22 -4.16
CA ILE A 229 5.27 10.31 -3.07
C ILE A 229 5.61 9.16 -2.13
N PRO A 230 6.18 9.43 -0.92
CA PRO A 230 6.66 8.39 -0.02
C PRO A 230 5.51 7.54 0.55
N PRO A 231 5.82 6.37 1.16
CA PRO A 231 4.83 5.49 1.74
C PRO A 231 3.93 6.19 2.75
N HIS A 232 2.63 6.09 2.56
CA HIS A 232 1.59 6.63 3.44
C HIS A 232 0.30 5.83 3.30
N SER A 233 -0.68 6.08 4.19
CA SER A 233 -2.01 5.47 4.15
C SER A 233 -3.08 6.54 4.10
N GLY A 234 -4.19 6.25 3.43
CA GLY A 234 -5.34 7.12 3.33
C GLY A 234 -6.17 7.20 4.61
N MET A 235 -7.23 7.97 4.57
CA MET A 235 -8.04 8.31 5.74
C MET A 235 -9.14 7.29 6.04
N LEU A 236 -9.69 6.64 5.03
CA LEU A 236 -10.92 5.83 5.12
C LEU A 236 -10.76 4.54 4.30
N ASN A 237 -11.20 3.39 4.84
CA ASN A 237 -11.26 2.15 4.06
C ASN A 237 -12.66 1.87 3.47
N CYS A 238 -13.63 2.74 3.67
CA CYS A 238 -14.98 2.64 3.11
C CYS A 238 -15.11 3.20 1.68
N ARG A 239 -14.03 3.75 1.11
CA ARG A 239 -13.94 4.24 -0.26
C ARG A 239 -12.77 3.62 -1.00
N LEU A 240 -12.77 3.75 -2.31
CA LEU A 240 -11.66 3.41 -3.18
C LEU A 240 -11.18 4.66 -3.91
N ILE A 241 -9.89 4.72 -4.19
CA ILE A 241 -9.31 5.75 -5.05
C ILE A 241 -9.24 5.23 -6.48
N CYS A 242 -9.63 6.09 -7.41
CA CYS A 242 -9.52 5.87 -8.84
C CYS A 242 -8.50 6.83 -9.45
N HIS A 243 -7.55 6.31 -10.20
CA HIS A 243 -6.61 7.07 -11.01
C HIS A 243 -6.92 6.85 -12.48
N LEU A 244 -7.32 7.90 -13.22
CA LEU A 244 -7.36 7.89 -14.68
C LEU A 244 -6.09 8.56 -15.21
N PRO A 245 -5.12 7.81 -15.74
CA PRO A 245 -3.89 8.34 -16.30
C PRO A 245 -4.17 9.15 -17.58
N LEU A 246 -3.69 10.38 -17.65
CA LEU A 246 -3.93 11.29 -18.76
C LEU A 246 -2.64 11.71 -19.47
N ILE A 247 -1.58 11.90 -18.72
CA ILE A 247 -0.21 12.15 -19.21
C ILE A 247 0.70 11.34 -18.29
N VAL A 248 1.18 10.21 -18.77
CA VAL A 248 2.00 9.30 -17.94
C VAL A 248 3.13 8.72 -18.77
N PRO A 249 4.37 9.20 -18.55
CA PRO A 249 5.55 8.59 -19.13
C PRO A 249 5.73 7.13 -18.69
N ALA A 250 6.24 6.29 -19.60
CA ALA A 250 6.51 4.89 -19.28
C ALA A 250 7.49 4.74 -18.11
N GLY A 251 7.24 3.79 -17.22
CA GLY A 251 8.03 3.55 -16.02
C GLY A 251 7.55 4.29 -14.76
N CYS A 252 6.50 5.11 -14.85
CA CYS A 252 5.81 5.62 -13.66
C CYS A 252 5.02 4.49 -12.99
N TRP A 253 5.09 4.37 -11.66
CA TRP A 253 4.45 3.27 -10.95
C TRP A 253 3.77 3.70 -9.64
N LEU A 254 2.79 2.90 -9.23
CA LEU A 254 2.08 2.94 -7.96
C LEU A 254 2.24 1.59 -7.25
N ARG A 255 2.74 1.59 -6.02
CA ARG A 255 2.71 0.45 -5.11
C ARG A 255 1.59 0.61 -4.10
N VAL A 256 0.81 -0.42 -3.91
CA VAL A 256 -0.17 -0.53 -2.83
C VAL A 256 0.09 -1.84 -2.09
N GLY A 257 0.51 -1.76 -0.83
CA GLY A 257 0.98 -2.91 -0.08
C GLY A 257 2.11 -3.64 -0.80
N ASN A 258 1.88 -4.89 -1.17
CA ASN A 258 2.86 -5.75 -1.88
C ASN A 258 2.81 -5.64 -3.40
N GLU A 259 1.85 -4.92 -3.96
CA GLU A 259 1.59 -4.96 -5.39
C GLU A 259 1.97 -3.64 -6.03
N THR A 260 2.80 -3.69 -7.08
CA THR A 260 3.19 -2.51 -7.86
C THR A 260 2.60 -2.63 -9.26
N ARG A 261 1.93 -1.56 -9.69
CA ARG A 261 1.36 -1.43 -11.05
C ARG A 261 1.88 -0.16 -11.71
N GLU A 262 2.12 -0.24 -13.00
CA GLU A 262 2.31 0.94 -13.85
C GLU A 262 0.96 1.47 -14.31
N TRP A 263 0.93 2.76 -14.65
CA TRP A 263 -0.26 3.36 -15.24
C TRP A 263 -0.27 3.19 -16.75
N ASP A 264 -1.43 2.83 -17.29
CA ASP A 264 -1.72 2.74 -18.72
C ASP A 264 -2.66 3.90 -19.09
N GLU A 265 -2.24 4.79 -20.01
CA GLU A 265 -3.00 6.00 -20.35
C GLU A 265 -4.43 5.68 -20.78
N GLY A 266 -5.40 6.38 -20.20
CA GLY A 266 -6.81 6.18 -20.45
C GLY A 266 -7.42 4.96 -19.77
N LYS A 267 -6.66 4.22 -18.93
CA LYS A 267 -7.12 3.03 -18.20
C LYS A 267 -7.07 3.25 -16.70
N LEU A 268 -8.20 3.06 -16.04
CA LEU A 268 -8.31 3.27 -14.60
C LEU A 268 -7.47 2.27 -13.79
N LEU A 269 -6.77 2.77 -12.78
CA LEU A 269 -6.35 2.00 -11.63
C LEU A 269 -7.29 2.32 -10.46
N ILE A 270 -7.87 1.26 -9.85
CA ILE A 270 -8.79 1.37 -8.72
C ILE A 270 -8.17 0.62 -7.54
N PHE A 271 -7.99 1.29 -6.41
CA PHE A 271 -7.29 0.71 -5.27
C PHE A 271 -7.80 1.25 -3.93
N ASP A 272 -7.47 0.52 -2.88
CA ASP A 272 -7.74 0.89 -1.50
C ASP A 272 -6.53 1.61 -0.92
N ASP A 273 -6.63 2.92 -0.77
CA ASP A 273 -5.57 3.79 -0.24
C ASP A 273 -5.35 3.64 1.27
N SER A 274 -6.23 2.91 1.97
CA SER A 274 -6.04 2.60 3.40
C SER A 274 -4.91 1.60 3.66
N PHE A 275 -4.46 0.87 2.63
CA PHE A 275 -3.15 0.21 2.65
C PHE A 275 -2.04 1.25 2.50
N GLU A 276 -0.87 0.95 3.07
CA GLU A 276 0.32 1.73 2.78
C GLU A 276 0.59 1.70 1.26
N HIS A 277 0.70 2.89 0.70
CA HIS A 277 0.94 3.05 -0.74
C HIS A 277 1.92 4.20 -1.01
N GLU A 278 2.57 4.13 -2.16
CA GLU A 278 3.53 5.13 -2.63
C GLU A 278 3.50 5.21 -4.16
N ALA A 279 3.93 6.34 -4.72
CA ALA A 279 3.95 6.55 -6.15
C ALA A 279 5.24 7.22 -6.62
N MET A 280 5.75 6.82 -7.77
CA MET A 280 7.00 7.33 -8.32
C MET A 280 6.86 7.72 -9.78
N ASN A 281 7.40 8.88 -10.12
CA ASN A 281 7.70 9.30 -11.48
C ASN A 281 9.22 9.32 -11.67
N PRO A 282 9.87 8.24 -12.08
CA PRO A 282 11.32 8.18 -12.22
C PRO A 282 11.84 8.83 -13.51
N THR A 283 10.94 9.41 -14.31
CA THR A 283 11.25 9.91 -15.65
C THR A 283 11.66 11.38 -15.63
N GLY A 284 12.11 11.88 -16.79
CA GLY A 284 12.38 13.31 -17.00
C GLY A 284 11.16 14.12 -17.48
N GLU A 285 9.98 13.51 -17.50
CA GLU A 285 8.74 14.11 -18.00
C GLU A 285 7.68 14.19 -16.91
N LEU A 286 6.70 15.06 -17.12
CA LEU A 286 5.62 15.32 -16.18
C LEU A 286 4.58 14.18 -16.18
N ARG A 287 4.07 13.77 -15.01
CA ARG A 287 2.94 12.85 -14.87
C ARG A 287 1.70 13.57 -14.36
N ILE A 288 0.56 13.44 -15.07
CA ILE A 288 -0.75 13.96 -14.60
C ILE A 288 -1.82 12.88 -14.74
N ILE A 289 -2.56 12.66 -13.65
CA ILE A 289 -3.72 11.78 -13.60
C ILE A 289 -4.95 12.58 -13.13
N LEU A 290 -6.15 12.13 -13.51
CA LEU A 290 -7.37 12.51 -12.80
C LEU A 290 -7.56 11.52 -11.64
N LEU A 291 -7.60 12.04 -10.41
CA LEU A 291 -7.84 11.29 -9.18
C LEU A 291 -9.25 11.59 -8.70
N PHE A 292 -9.99 10.56 -8.31
CA PHE A 292 -11.29 10.69 -7.64
C PHE A 292 -11.56 9.48 -6.74
N ASP A 293 -12.49 9.63 -5.81
CA ASP A 293 -12.88 8.59 -4.88
C ASP A 293 -14.32 8.11 -5.10
N ILE A 294 -14.51 6.80 -4.95
CA ILE A 294 -15.79 6.12 -5.09
C ILE A 294 -16.13 5.34 -3.83
N TRP A 295 -17.42 5.10 -3.60
CA TRP A 295 -17.82 4.12 -2.60
C TRP A 295 -17.29 2.73 -2.94
N ARG A 296 -16.87 2.00 -1.91
CA ARG A 296 -16.62 0.56 -2.08
C ARG A 296 -17.90 -0.17 -2.47
N PRO A 297 -17.82 -1.12 -3.42
CA PRO A 297 -19.02 -1.84 -3.90
C PRO A 297 -19.70 -2.67 -2.82
N GLU A 298 -18.96 -3.09 -1.76
CA GLU A 298 -19.50 -3.87 -0.66
C GLU A 298 -20.42 -3.07 0.26
N ILE A 299 -20.38 -1.73 0.21
CA ILE A 299 -21.12 -0.85 1.14
C ILE A 299 -22.45 -0.44 0.52
N GLY A 300 -23.54 -0.88 1.17
CA GLY A 300 -24.90 -0.59 0.74
C GLY A 300 -25.35 0.84 1.04
N PRO A 301 -26.46 1.31 0.43
CA PRO A 301 -26.94 2.70 0.60
C PRO A 301 -27.22 3.09 2.07
N GLU A 302 -27.75 2.18 2.87
CA GLU A 302 -28.05 2.43 4.29
C GLU A 302 -26.75 2.63 5.10
N GLU A 303 -25.73 1.83 4.81
CA GLU A 303 -24.41 1.97 5.43
C GLU A 303 -23.74 3.28 5.03
N ARG A 304 -23.82 3.67 3.75
CA ARG A 304 -23.30 4.95 3.26
C ARG A 304 -23.95 6.12 4.02
N SER A 305 -25.25 6.09 4.20
CA SER A 305 -25.98 7.11 4.98
C SER A 305 -25.53 7.14 6.43
N ALA A 306 -25.32 5.98 7.06
CA ALA A 306 -24.85 5.89 8.44
C ALA A 306 -23.41 6.41 8.59
N ILE A 307 -22.53 6.07 7.65
CA ILE A 307 -21.14 6.58 7.61
C ILE A 307 -21.13 8.11 7.49
N SER A 308 -21.91 8.68 6.56
CA SER A 308 -22.02 10.14 6.40
C SER A 308 -22.52 10.79 7.68
N ALA A 309 -23.55 10.22 8.34
CA ALA A 309 -24.07 10.74 9.60
C ALA A 309 -23.05 10.73 10.75
N ILE A 310 -22.12 9.76 10.77
CA ILE A 310 -21.02 9.73 11.74
C ILE A 310 -20.13 10.97 11.54
N PHE A 311 -19.76 11.29 10.31
CA PHE A 311 -18.91 12.45 10.02
C PHE A 311 -19.64 13.77 10.27
N ASP A 312 -20.92 13.89 9.93
CA ASP A 312 -21.72 15.05 10.25
C ASP A 312 -21.78 15.30 11.76
N ALA A 313 -21.91 14.24 12.57
CA ALA A 313 -21.88 14.34 14.02
C ALA A 313 -20.51 14.77 14.57
N ILE A 314 -19.41 14.27 13.98
CA ILE A 314 -18.04 14.70 14.33
C ILE A 314 -17.86 16.20 14.03
N ASP A 315 -18.30 16.66 12.87
CA ASP A 315 -18.14 18.07 12.46
C ASP A 315 -19.00 19.03 13.30
N GLN A 316 -20.14 18.58 13.79
CA GLN A 316 -20.99 19.34 14.71
C GLN A 316 -20.41 19.42 16.12
N PHE A 317 -19.56 18.48 16.51
CA PHE A 317 -18.95 18.45 17.83
C PHE A 317 -17.71 19.34 17.89
N GLN A 318 -17.92 20.64 18.09
CA GLN A 318 -16.83 21.61 18.26
C GLN A 318 -16.09 21.34 19.58
N GLY A 319 -15.00 20.60 19.54
CA GLY A 319 -14.17 20.43 20.75
C GLY A 319 -13.46 19.09 20.91
N LEU A 320 -13.63 18.12 20.03
CA LEU A 320 -12.72 16.99 19.96
C LEU A 320 -11.47 17.39 19.17
N PRO A 321 -10.25 17.11 19.70
CA PRO A 321 -9.07 17.21 18.87
C PRO A 321 -9.22 16.22 17.71
N ASP A 322 -8.80 16.61 16.52
CA ASP A 322 -8.72 15.69 15.38
C ASP A 322 -7.98 14.43 15.80
N ALA A 323 -8.58 13.27 15.53
CA ALA A 323 -8.02 11.97 15.86
C ALA A 323 -6.78 11.68 14.97
#